data_e48bfeb8934445fe16080d082fb600cb
#
_entry.id   e48bfeb8934445fe16080d082fb600cb
#
_cell.length_a   1.000
_cell.length_b   1.000
_cell.length_c   1.000
_cell.angle_alpha   90.00
_cell.angle_beta   90.00
_cell.angle_gamma   90.00
#
_symmetry.space_group_name_H-M   'P 1'
#
loop_
_entity.id
_entity.type
_entity.pdbx_description
1 polymer ?
#
loop_
_entity_poly.entity_id
_entity_poly.type
_entity_poly.pdbx_seq_one_letter_code
_entity_poly.pdbx_strand_id
1 'polypeptide(L)'
;MRRRRLMLPGVLLLLALLCGCAKQAEEPDTEQETAQEAPEEEAEQEPPAPGEENWGTAPDYSVPMITGTPIRYLSVNVGSTEEEVCLTWYSPSAEAGQVYWTTAEDTEFADAYVYSTSAEPSEITSGYYVNKVTVTGLLPETEYQYQVGSEEALSPVYTYTTPAFSDTFRFTAVGDPQLGKPVEELNWQKNNWHKVLNKVKYHFPDTSFLVSLGDQVNDFEDSEEYGALLNQGALYSLSLAPVKGNHDVGGPQYSEHFTLPNQSSLGTCDGDDGDYWFRRGNALFLALNTMDPAKWGEHGEFIKAASEANPDVKWKIVFSHYSPYNAFEAYLENAQNIRPYFLEFTAEYGIDLVLCGHDHAYVRTYFIQEDGSFEEYESPAVNPEGTMYVTLSSSSGSLYHRPGAQAEAAVLLKRDAPEVTDVQVTPDSLKIITYNAETWETTDEFEIRKQET
;
A
#
# COMPACT_ATOMS: atom_id res chain seq x y z
N MET A 1 5.21 -35.49 48.68
CA MET A 1 4.39 -36.73 48.94
C MET A 1 3.51 -37.00 47.76
N ARG A 2 3.69 -38.25 47.25
CA ARG A 2 2.79 -39.07 46.41
C ARG A 2 2.16 -38.53 45.15
N ARG A 3 2.74 -39.02 44.06
CA ARG A 3 2.25 -39.41 42.74
C ARG A 3 0.85 -40.10 42.74
N ARG A 4 0.08 -39.92 41.67
CA ARG A 4 -0.61 -41.01 40.99
C ARG A 4 -0.88 -40.65 39.53
N ARG A 5 -0.39 -41.51 38.61
CA ARG A 5 -0.76 -41.74 37.19
C ARG A 5 -2.03 -42.60 37.12
N LEU A 6 -2.81 -42.42 36.05
CA LEU A 6 -3.65 -43.48 35.44
C LEU A 6 -3.88 -43.05 33.97
N MET A 7 -3.51 -43.78 33.15
CA MET A 7 -3.55 -44.85 32.14
C MET A 7 -4.82 -44.77 31.26
N LEU A 8 -4.53 -44.79 29.93
CA LEU A 8 -5.46 -45.13 28.80
C LEU A 8 -6.06 -46.56 28.92
N PRO A 9 -7.13 -46.85 28.14
CA PRO A 9 -7.01 -47.73 26.98
C PRO A 9 -7.80 -47.20 25.76
N GLY A 10 -7.49 -47.32 24.53
CA GLY A 10 -7.01 -48.34 23.62
C GLY A 10 -8.10 -49.31 23.14
N VAL A 11 -8.75 -49.09 21.95
CA VAL A 11 -9.47 -50.13 21.18
C VAL A 11 -9.39 -49.70 19.71
N LEU A 12 -8.65 -50.36 18.96
CA LEU A 12 -8.71 -51.55 18.10
C LEU A 12 -9.58 -51.41 16.84
N LEU A 13 -8.92 -51.54 15.76
CA LEU A 13 -9.21 -51.75 14.33
C LEU A 13 -10.20 -52.90 14.05
N LEU A 14 -11.08 -52.73 13.07
CA LEU A 14 -11.63 -53.88 12.32
C LEU A 14 -11.78 -53.53 10.82
N LEU A 15 -10.97 -54.20 10.01
CA LEU A 15 -11.15 -54.39 8.57
C LEU A 15 -12.26 -55.40 8.31
N ALA A 16 -13.08 -55.15 7.30
CA ALA A 16 -13.81 -56.20 6.62
C ALA A 16 -13.81 -55.97 5.11
N LEU A 17 -13.04 -56.84 4.43
CA LEU A 17 -13.14 -57.14 3.01
C LEU A 17 -14.39 -57.99 2.75
N LEU A 18 -15.15 -57.72 1.70
CA LEU A 18 -15.90 -58.73 0.97
C LEU A 18 -15.93 -58.44 -0.53
N CYS A 19 -15.45 -59.41 -1.27
CA CYS A 19 -15.54 -59.64 -2.71
C CYS A 19 -16.96 -60.02 -3.16
N GLY A 20 -17.28 -59.72 -4.42
CA GLY A 20 -18.18 -60.58 -5.12
C GLY A 20 -18.94 -60.08 -6.33
N CYS A 21 -18.48 -60.54 -7.48
CA CYS A 21 -19.20 -61.01 -8.65
C CYS A 21 -19.81 -60.07 -9.69
N ALA A 22 -19.25 -60.26 -10.86
CA ALA A 22 -19.69 -59.84 -12.19
C ALA A 22 -21.04 -60.46 -12.62
N LYS A 23 -21.78 -59.72 -13.44
CA LYS A 23 -22.65 -60.22 -14.47
C LYS A 23 -22.61 -59.35 -15.72
N GLN A 24 -22.21 -60.00 -16.85
CA GLN A 24 -22.39 -59.53 -18.22
C GLN A 24 -23.86 -59.58 -18.60
N ALA A 25 -24.33 -58.64 -19.40
CA ALA A 25 -25.37 -58.79 -20.39
C ALA A 25 -25.37 -57.64 -21.39
N GLU A 26 -25.03 -57.96 -22.62
CA GLU A 26 -25.66 -57.67 -23.93
C GLU A 26 -25.84 -56.22 -24.39
N GLU A 27 -25.14 -55.91 -25.49
CA GLU A 27 -25.41 -54.84 -26.44
C GLU A 27 -26.75 -55.06 -27.17
N PRO A 28 -27.39 -53.94 -27.66
CA PRO A 28 -27.76 -53.91 -29.07
C PRO A 28 -27.43 -52.57 -29.78
N ASP A 29 -26.92 -52.80 -30.98
CA ASP A 29 -27.07 -52.07 -32.28
C ASP A 29 -27.19 -50.53 -32.35
N THR A 30 -26.20 -50.00 -33.05
CA THR A 30 -26.07 -48.93 -34.02
C THR A 30 -27.31 -48.13 -34.41
N GLU A 31 -27.25 -46.79 -34.14
CA GLU A 31 -27.71 -45.75 -35.04
C GLU A 31 -26.63 -44.66 -35.17
N GLN A 32 -26.26 -44.38 -36.45
CA GLN A 32 -25.34 -43.31 -36.81
C GLN A 32 -26.02 -41.93 -36.60
N GLU A 33 -25.55 -41.17 -35.68
CA GLU A 33 -25.80 -39.70 -35.63
C GLU A 33 -24.50 -38.95 -35.93
N THR A 34 -24.64 -38.06 -36.90
CA THR A 34 -23.59 -37.20 -37.45
C THR A 34 -22.97 -36.34 -36.39
N ALA A 35 -21.66 -36.51 -36.18
CA ALA A 35 -20.87 -35.64 -35.33
C ALA A 35 -20.88 -34.18 -35.83
N GLN A 36 -21.48 -33.29 -35.07
CA GLN A 36 -21.15 -31.85 -35.14
C GLN A 36 -19.83 -31.66 -34.41
N GLU A 37 -18.83 -31.14 -35.12
CA GLU A 37 -17.59 -30.71 -34.57
C GLU A 37 -17.87 -29.66 -33.48
N ALA A 38 -17.43 -29.96 -32.22
CA ALA A 38 -17.37 -28.97 -31.17
C ALA A 38 -16.28 -27.93 -31.51
N PRO A 39 -16.48 -26.65 -31.15
CA PRO A 39 -15.44 -25.65 -31.35
C PRO A 39 -14.18 -26.05 -30.58
N GLU A 40 -13.03 -25.93 -31.25
CA GLU A 40 -11.71 -26.10 -30.63
C GLU A 40 -11.64 -25.18 -29.41
N GLU A 41 -11.41 -25.73 -28.22
CA GLU A 41 -10.97 -24.99 -27.05
C GLU A 41 -9.63 -24.34 -27.43
N GLU A 42 -9.63 -23.01 -27.45
CA GLU A 42 -8.37 -22.24 -27.51
C GLU A 42 -7.54 -22.69 -26.28
N ALA A 43 -6.40 -23.28 -26.57
CA ALA A 43 -5.44 -23.67 -25.55
C ALA A 43 -5.06 -22.42 -24.74
N GLU A 44 -5.38 -22.39 -23.45
CA GLU A 44 -4.84 -21.41 -22.53
C GLU A 44 -3.31 -21.41 -22.68
N GLN A 45 -2.76 -20.29 -23.14
CA GLN A 45 -1.33 -20.09 -23.19
C GLN A 45 -0.82 -20.06 -21.75
N GLU A 46 0.09 -20.95 -21.42
CA GLU A 46 0.82 -20.89 -20.15
C GLU A 46 1.43 -19.47 -19.99
N PRO A 47 1.36 -18.86 -18.80
CA PRO A 47 1.99 -17.56 -18.56
C PRO A 47 3.49 -17.66 -18.86
N PRO A 48 4.10 -16.63 -19.48
CA PRO A 48 5.52 -16.64 -19.81
C PRO A 48 6.37 -16.83 -18.54
N ALA A 49 7.44 -17.58 -18.67
CA ALA A 49 8.39 -17.81 -17.59
C ALA A 49 8.95 -16.47 -17.06
N PRO A 50 9.21 -16.34 -15.75
CA PRO A 50 9.76 -15.11 -15.18
C PRO A 50 11.10 -14.74 -15.87
N GLY A 51 11.15 -13.58 -16.53
CA GLY A 51 12.35 -13.04 -17.18
C GLY A 51 12.24 -12.71 -18.68
N GLU A 52 11.14 -13.07 -19.37
CA GLU A 52 10.95 -12.80 -20.81
C GLU A 52 9.93 -11.69 -21.11
N GLU A 53 9.66 -10.81 -20.17
CA GLU A 53 8.76 -9.68 -20.40
C GLU A 53 9.42 -8.64 -21.31
N ASN A 54 8.90 -8.54 -22.53
CA ASN A 54 9.24 -7.45 -23.45
C ASN A 54 8.52 -6.17 -22.97
N TRP A 55 9.16 -5.39 -22.12
CA TRP A 55 8.64 -4.14 -21.54
C TRP A 55 8.41 -3.03 -22.57
N GLY A 56 8.46 -3.35 -23.86
CA GLY A 56 8.46 -2.34 -24.92
C GLY A 56 9.71 -1.45 -24.79
N THR A 57 9.68 -0.29 -25.43
CA THR A 57 10.76 0.72 -25.36
C THR A 57 10.62 1.64 -24.14
N ALA A 58 10.08 1.15 -23.02
CA ALA A 58 10.05 1.91 -21.77
C ALA A 58 11.50 2.24 -21.37
N PRO A 59 11.81 3.49 -21.04
CA PRO A 59 13.11 3.82 -20.52
C PRO A 59 13.43 2.93 -19.31
N ASP A 60 14.64 2.42 -19.25
CA ASP A 60 15.12 1.73 -18.07
C ASP A 60 15.29 2.78 -16.94
N TYR A 61 14.27 2.94 -16.10
CA TYR A 61 14.34 3.75 -14.88
C TYR A 61 15.08 3.00 -13.77
N SER A 62 15.76 1.91 -14.08
CA SER A 62 16.64 1.24 -13.14
C SER A 62 17.75 2.20 -12.72
N VAL A 63 17.45 3.07 -11.76
CA VAL A 63 18.50 3.63 -10.95
C VAL A 63 19.15 2.44 -10.26
N PRO A 64 20.43 2.17 -10.48
CA PRO A 64 21.07 1.01 -9.89
C PRO A 64 20.80 1.03 -8.39
N MET A 65 20.40 -0.11 -7.84
CA MET A 65 20.33 -0.25 -6.39
C MET A 65 21.64 0.26 -5.82
N ILE A 66 21.58 1.16 -4.85
CA ILE A 66 22.75 1.80 -4.31
C ILE A 66 23.55 0.75 -3.55
N THR A 67 24.60 0.26 -4.23
CA THR A 67 25.56 -0.61 -3.60
C THR A 67 26.82 0.20 -3.32
N GLY A 68 27.39 0.05 -2.13
CA GLY A 68 28.67 0.66 -1.77
C GLY A 68 28.61 2.01 -1.06
N THR A 69 27.42 2.55 -0.77
CA THR A 69 27.31 3.69 0.14
C THR A 69 27.14 3.20 1.59
N PRO A 70 27.70 3.93 2.57
CA PRO A 70 27.44 3.64 3.99
C PRO A 70 26.02 4.05 4.43
N ILE A 71 25.31 4.82 3.61
CA ILE A 71 23.92 5.23 3.87
C ILE A 71 22.97 4.08 3.50
N ARG A 72 21.98 3.81 4.35
CA ARG A 72 20.97 2.76 4.14
C ARG A 72 19.57 3.29 4.39
N TYR A 73 18.59 2.58 3.87
CA TYR A 73 17.16 2.78 4.13
C TYR A 73 16.70 4.24 3.98
N LEU A 74 17.20 4.91 2.92
CA LEU A 74 16.71 6.25 2.61
C LEU A 74 15.24 6.16 2.22
N SER A 75 14.40 6.82 3.01
CA SER A 75 12.97 6.99 2.78
C SER A 75 12.67 8.46 2.57
N VAL A 76 11.98 8.77 1.47
CA VAL A 76 11.46 10.09 1.16
C VAL A 76 9.96 10.02 1.38
N ASN A 77 9.45 10.72 2.40
CA ASN A 77 8.04 10.68 2.79
C ASN A 77 7.35 12.01 2.49
N VAL A 78 6.03 11.97 2.41
CA VAL A 78 5.21 13.18 2.24
C VAL A 78 5.46 14.16 3.40
N GLY A 79 5.48 15.46 3.11
CA GLY A 79 5.42 16.52 4.13
C GLY A 79 3.97 16.93 4.44
N SER A 80 3.78 17.87 5.35
CA SER A 80 2.45 18.40 5.74
C SER A 80 1.68 18.99 4.57
N THR A 81 2.40 19.64 3.67
CA THR A 81 1.91 20.21 2.41
C THR A 81 2.88 19.89 1.26
N GLU A 82 2.59 20.38 0.06
CA GLU A 82 3.47 20.26 -1.11
C GLU A 82 4.82 20.97 -0.95
N GLU A 83 4.90 21.94 -0.04
CA GLU A 83 6.10 22.71 0.23
C GLU A 83 7.12 21.98 1.11
N GLU A 84 6.81 20.76 1.51
CA GLU A 84 7.62 19.98 2.45
C GLU A 84 7.82 18.53 1.97
N VAL A 85 8.98 17.97 2.35
CA VAL A 85 9.28 16.55 2.23
C VAL A 85 10.05 16.08 3.46
N CYS A 86 9.70 14.90 3.97
CA CYS A 86 10.35 14.28 5.11
C CYS A 86 11.35 13.22 4.63
N LEU A 87 12.55 13.22 5.19
CA LEU A 87 13.59 12.23 4.88
C LEU A 87 13.99 11.49 6.14
N THR A 88 14.15 10.18 5.98
CA THR A 88 14.73 9.30 6.99
C THR A 88 15.85 8.48 6.34
N TRP A 89 16.99 8.33 7.01
CA TRP A 89 18.07 7.45 6.55
C TRP A 89 18.90 6.95 7.71
N TYR A 90 19.63 5.87 7.46
CA TYR A 90 20.55 5.27 8.42
C TYR A 90 21.98 5.56 8.01
N SER A 91 22.80 5.99 8.97
CA SER A 91 24.23 6.26 8.80
C SER A 91 25.08 5.53 9.84
N PRO A 92 26.32 5.12 9.53
CA PRO A 92 27.21 4.51 10.52
C PRO A 92 27.81 5.52 11.51
N SER A 93 27.55 6.82 11.34
CA SER A 93 28.06 7.88 12.20
C SER A 93 27.05 8.24 13.26
N ALA A 94 27.52 8.38 14.52
CA ALA A 94 26.73 8.95 15.63
C ALA A 94 26.64 10.48 15.57
N GLU A 95 27.34 11.14 14.65
CA GLU A 95 27.22 12.58 14.43
C GLU A 95 25.90 12.89 13.73
N ALA A 96 25.39 14.09 14.01
CA ALA A 96 24.16 14.58 13.38
C ALA A 96 24.28 14.55 11.85
N GLY A 97 23.36 13.83 11.22
CA GLY A 97 23.29 13.77 9.78
C GLY A 97 22.77 15.08 9.19
N GLN A 98 23.10 15.32 7.94
CA GLN A 98 22.69 16.50 7.19
C GLN A 98 22.01 16.10 5.89
N VAL A 99 21.10 16.96 5.43
CA VAL A 99 20.57 16.97 4.07
C VAL A 99 21.09 18.23 3.39
N TYR A 100 21.78 18.05 2.29
CA TYR A 100 22.17 19.10 1.36
C TYR A 100 21.12 19.13 0.25
N TRP A 101 20.45 20.27 0.08
CA TRP A 101 19.32 20.39 -0.83
C TRP A 101 19.44 21.67 -1.66
N THR A 102 19.42 21.54 -2.98
CA THR A 102 19.52 22.69 -3.88
C THR A 102 18.74 22.45 -5.17
N THR A 103 18.57 23.48 -6.01
CA THR A 103 17.97 23.28 -7.34
C THR A 103 18.91 22.51 -8.26
N ALA A 104 18.37 21.80 -9.24
CA ALA A 104 19.16 20.99 -10.17
C ALA A 104 20.19 21.79 -11.00
N GLU A 105 20.03 23.12 -11.08
CA GLU A 105 20.97 24.00 -11.77
C GLU A 105 22.29 24.22 -10.99
N ASP A 106 22.24 24.12 -9.65
CA ASP A 106 23.42 24.24 -8.78
C ASP A 106 24.12 22.90 -8.60
N THR A 107 24.80 22.43 -9.63
CA THR A 107 25.47 21.11 -9.68
C THR A 107 26.64 20.95 -8.70
N GLU A 108 27.12 22.03 -8.10
CA GLU A 108 28.23 22.02 -7.14
C GLU A 108 27.76 22.21 -5.69
N PHE A 109 26.45 22.31 -5.45
CA PHE A 109 25.88 22.55 -4.14
C PHE A 109 26.39 23.85 -3.48
N ALA A 110 26.76 24.85 -4.29
CA ALA A 110 27.34 26.10 -3.80
C ALA A 110 26.35 26.95 -3.00
N ASP A 111 25.07 26.88 -3.36
CA ASP A 111 23.96 27.60 -2.71
C ASP A 111 23.01 26.64 -1.96
N ALA A 112 23.49 25.43 -1.60
CA ALA A 112 22.65 24.42 -0.95
C ALA A 112 22.17 24.87 0.42
N TYR A 113 20.88 24.63 0.65
CA TYR A 113 20.33 24.65 2.01
C TYR A 113 20.79 23.39 2.76
N VAL A 114 21.19 23.57 4.02
CA VAL A 114 21.64 22.48 4.87
C VAL A 114 20.68 22.30 6.01
N TYR A 115 20.03 21.16 6.05
CA TYR A 115 19.15 20.76 7.15
C TYR A 115 19.89 19.73 8.00
N SER A 116 19.81 19.88 9.32
CA SER A 116 20.51 19.01 10.26
C SER A 116 19.53 18.38 11.27
N THR A 117 19.83 17.17 11.69
CA THR A 117 19.10 16.46 12.74
C THR A 117 20.05 15.89 13.77
N SER A 118 19.52 15.44 14.91
CA SER A 118 20.23 14.55 15.80
C SER A 118 20.16 13.12 15.28
N ALA A 119 21.24 12.38 15.40
CA ALA A 119 21.26 10.94 15.09
C ALA A 119 20.92 10.15 16.36
N GLU A 120 19.95 9.25 16.23
CA GLU A 120 19.56 8.33 17.30
C GLU A 120 20.02 6.90 16.98
N PRO A 121 20.37 6.07 17.98
CA PRO A 121 20.77 4.70 17.73
C PRO A 121 19.61 3.87 17.16
N SER A 122 19.91 3.06 16.14
CA SER A 122 18.94 2.12 15.57
C SER A 122 18.91 0.81 16.34
N GLU A 123 17.72 0.32 16.65
CA GLU A 123 17.53 -1.00 17.28
C GLU A 123 17.60 -2.14 16.28
N ILE A 124 17.22 -1.91 14.98
CA ILE A 124 17.25 -2.94 13.94
C ILE A 124 18.67 -3.25 13.47
N THR A 125 19.47 -2.19 13.24
CA THR A 125 20.75 -2.31 12.55
C THR A 125 21.88 -1.87 13.47
N SER A 126 22.51 -2.82 14.15
CA SER A 126 23.64 -2.56 15.05
C SER A 126 24.75 -1.76 14.35
N GLY A 127 25.19 -0.68 14.99
CA GLY A 127 26.21 0.24 14.48
C GLY A 127 25.71 1.27 13.48
N TYR A 128 24.39 1.40 13.31
CA TYR A 128 23.76 2.46 12.53
C TYR A 128 22.91 3.38 13.40
N TYR A 129 22.75 4.60 12.93
CA TYR A 129 21.98 5.66 13.56
C TYR A 129 20.91 6.17 12.60
N VAL A 130 19.70 6.33 13.09
CA VAL A 130 18.56 6.89 12.36
C VAL A 130 18.66 8.39 12.34
N ASN A 131 18.50 8.98 11.17
CA ASN A 131 18.48 10.41 10.98
C ASN A 131 17.14 10.80 10.34
N LYS A 132 16.52 11.87 10.83
CA LYS A 132 15.21 12.36 10.39
C LYS A 132 15.26 13.86 10.15
N VAL A 133 14.82 14.31 8.98
CA VAL A 133 14.79 15.71 8.59
C VAL A 133 13.52 16.02 7.82
N THR A 134 12.93 17.18 8.07
CA THR A 134 11.92 17.79 7.19
C THR A 134 12.56 18.93 6.42
N VAL A 135 12.57 18.79 5.09
CA VAL A 135 12.95 19.87 4.16
C VAL A 135 11.70 20.71 3.91
N THR A 136 11.82 22.02 3.97
CA THR A 136 10.70 22.97 3.88
C THR A 136 10.97 24.07 2.85
N GLY A 137 9.93 24.75 2.40
CA GLY A 137 10.05 25.87 1.48
C GLY A 137 10.32 25.44 0.04
N LEU A 138 9.87 24.26 -0.34
CA LEU A 138 9.93 23.78 -1.72
C LEU A 138 9.05 24.64 -2.63
N LEU A 139 9.49 24.85 -3.86
CA LEU A 139 8.76 25.58 -4.89
C LEU A 139 8.03 24.59 -5.81
N PRO A 140 6.89 24.98 -6.42
CA PRO A 140 6.18 24.10 -7.35
C PRO A 140 6.99 23.85 -8.63
N GLU A 141 6.77 22.71 -9.26
CA GLU A 141 7.32 22.31 -10.56
C GLU A 141 8.85 22.53 -10.67
N THR A 142 9.55 22.31 -9.54
CA THR A 142 10.99 22.58 -9.42
C THR A 142 11.75 21.27 -9.27
N GLU A 143 12.77 21.10 -10.10
CA GLU A 143 13.71 20.00 -9.97
C GLU A 143 14.83 20.37 -8.99
N TYR A 144 14.99 19.52 -7.98
CA TYR A 144 16.02 19.62 -6.96
C TYR A 144 17.00 18.46 -7.09
N GLN A 145 18.21 18.69 -6.58
CA GLN A 145 19.15 17.64 -6.25
C GLN A 145 19.49 17.68 -4.78
N TYR A 146 19.76 16.49 -4.22
CA TYR A 146 20.05 16.38 -2.79
C TYR A 146 21.01 15.23 -2.47
N GLN A 147 21.66 15.36 -1.32
CA GLN A 147 22.46 14.32 -0.69
C GLN A 147 22.13 14.26 0.79
N VAL A 148 22.26 13.08 1.40
CA VAL A 148 22.10 12.87 2.84
C VAL A 148 23.35 12.23 3.43
N GLY A 149 23.65 12.52 4.69
CA GLY A 149 24.76 11.92 5.41
C GLY A 149 25.58 12.94 6.19
N SER A 150 26.85 12.63 6.39
CA SER A 150 27.85 13.51 7.02
C SER A 150 29.01 13.80 6.06
N GLU A 151 29.90 14.73 6.40
CA GLU A 151 31.10 15.04 5.57
C GLU A 151 31.93 13.80 5.27
N GLU A 152 31.94 12.79 6.18
CA GLU A 152 32.71 11.56 6.03
C GLU A 152 31.99 10.49 5.21
N ALA A 153 30.64 10.57 5.07
CA ALA A 153 29.82 9.53 4.49
C ALA A 153 28.55 10.13 3.88
N LEU A 154 28.67 10.68 2.67
CA LEU A 154 27.54 11.18 1.88
C LEU A 154 26.93 10.10 0.99
N SER A 155 25.63 10.21 0.76
CA SER A 155 24.96 9.45 -0.30
C SER A 155 25.41 9.91 -1.69
N PRO A 156 25.11 9.16 -2.76
CA PRO A 156 25.06 9.70 -4.11
C PRO A 156 24.14 10.92 -4.19
N VAL A 157 24.27 11.71 -5.25
CA VAL A 157 23.32 12.78 -5.56
C VAL A 157 22.04 12.14 -6.09
N TYR A 158 20.93 12.51 -5.52
CA TYR A 158 19.59 12.15 -5.97
C TYR A 158 18.86 13.37 -6.51
N THR A 159 17.83 13.13 -7.31
CA THR A 159 16.93 14.17 -7.80
C THR A 159 15.55 14.01 -7.18
N TYR A 160 14.87 15.13 -6.97
CA TYR A 160 13.49 15.20 -6.54
C TYR A 160 12.79 16.32 -7.28
N THR A 161 11.65 16.04 -7.89
CA THR A 161 10.86 17.08 -8.59
C THR A 161 9.56 17.29 -7.85
N THR A 162 9.31 18.52 -7.43
CA THR A 162 8.02 18.86 -6.84
C THR A 162 6.93 18.89 -7.90
N PRO A 163 5.72 18.41 -7.61
CA PRO A 163 4.58 18.56 -8.50
C PRO A 163 4.14 20.03 -8.58
N ALA A 164 3.20 20.33 -9.46
CA ALA A 164 2.44 21.56 -9.42
C ALA A 164 1.67 21.66 -8.10
N PHE A 165 1.71 22.81 -7.41
CA PHE A 165 0.88 23.04 -6.21
C PHE A 165 -0.50 23.50 -6.66
N SER A 166 -1.40 22.56 -6.85
CA SER A 166 -2.68 22.75 -7.53
C SER A 166 -3.77 21.88 -6.93
N ASP A 167 -5.01 22.33 -7.05
CA ASP A 167 -6.20 21.53 -6.73
C ASP A 167 -6.46 20.41 -7.76
N THR A 168 -5.69 20.41 -8.87
CA THR A 168 -5.70 19.34 -9.87
C THR A 168 -4.37 18.59 -9.82
N PHE A 169 -4.40 17.36 -9.35
CA PHE A 169 -3.23 16.50 -9.21
C PHE A 169 -3.63 15.03 -9.29
N ARG A 170 -2.64 14.15 -9.26
CA ARG A 170 -2.85 12.71 -9.07
C ARG A 170 -1.94 12.17 -7.98
N PHE A 171 -2.36 11.07 -7.40
CA PHE A 171 -1.52 10.21 -6.58
C PHE A 171 -1.73 8.75 -6.95
N THR A 172 -0.79 7.90 -6.59
CA THR A 172 -0.90 6.47 -6.80
C THR A 172 -1.01 5.73 -5.48
N ALA A 173 -1.75 4.62 -5.49
CA ALA A 173 -1.95 3.77 -4.33
C ALA A 173 -1.59 2.32 -4.65
N VAL A 174 -0.99 1.64 -3.68
CA VAL A 174 -0.63 0.22 -3.73
C VAL A 174 -0.96 -0.46 -2.41
N GLY A 175 -1.38 -1.72 -2.47
CA GLY A 175 -1.60 -2.55 -1.29
C GLY A 175 -0.40 -3.44 -1.02
N ASP A 176 -0.15 -3.74 0.21
CA ASP A 176 0.62 -4.85 0.77
C ASP A 176 1.87 -5.25 -0.06
N PRO A 177 2.92 -4.43 -0.09
CA PRO A 177 4.19 -4.87 -0.65
C PRO A 177 4.70 -6.12 0.04
N GLN A 178 4.54 -6.19 1.34
CA GLN A 178 4.80 -7.31 2.25
C GLN A 178 6.01 -8.14 1.82
N LEU A 179 7.15 -7.44 1.59
CA LEU A 179 8.38 -8.07 1.16
C LEU A 179 8.88 -9.03 2.24
N GLY A 180 9.29 -10.22 1.82
CA GLY A 180 9.72 -11.29 2.73
C GLY A 180 8.65 -12.34 3.03
N LYS A 181 7.43 -12.22 2.49
CA LYS A 181 6.41 -13.26 2.65
C LYS A 181 6.94 -14.62 2.19
N PRO A 182 6.91 -15.68 3.04
CA PRO A 182 7.59 -16.93 2.75
C PRO A 182 6.81 -17.84 1.74
N VAL A 183 6.20 -17.24 0.73
CA VAL A 183 5.56 -17.94 -0.40
C VAL A 183 6.44 -17.88 -1.65
N GLU A 184 7.33 -16.87 -1.73
CA GLU A 184 8.29 -16.66 -2.80
C GLU A 184 9.61 -16.14 -2.22
N GLU A 185 10.71 -16.23 -2.98
CA GLU A 185 11.99 -15.69 -2.55
C GLU A 185 11.97 -14.15 -2.47
N LEU A 186 12.60 -13.58 -1.45
CA LEU A 186 12.68 -12.12 -1.25
C LEU A 186 13.18 -11.37 -2.49
N ASN A 187 14.18 -11.92 -3.21
CA ASN A 187 14.70 -11.30 -4.43
C ASN A 187 13.65 -11.25 -5.55
N TRP A 188 12.76 -12.24 -5.65
CA TRP A 188 11.69 -12.23 -6.63
C TRP A 188 10.67 -11.14 -6.31
N GLN A 189 10.21 -11.05 -5.04
CA GLN A 189 9.29 -10.03 -4.57
C GLN A 189 9.88 -8.62 -4.72
N LYS A 190 11.16 -8.44 -4.36
CA LYS A 190 11.92 -7.20 -4.55
C LYS A 190 11.95 -6.76 -6.02
N ASN A 191 12.20 -7.70 -6.95
CA ASN A 191 12.20 -7.39 -8.37
C ASN A 191 10.81 -7.00 -8.88
N ASN A 192 9.75 -7.64 -8.42
CA ASN A 192 8.40 -7.25 -8.78
C ASN A 192 8.04 -5.87 -8.22
N TRP A 193 8.38 -5.60 -6.96
CA TRP A 193 8.23 -4.27 -6.36
C TRP A 193 8.98 -3.21 -7.18
N HIS A 194 10.22 -3.48 -7.55
CA HIS A 194 11.01 -2.63 -8.43
C HIS A 194 10.29 -2.32 -9.75
N LYS A 195 9.74 -3.36 -10.40
CA LYS A 195 8.99 -3.21 -11.65
C LYS A 195 7.74 -2.34 -11.45
N VAL A 196 6.96 -2.58 -10.40
CA VAL A 196 5.76 -1.79 -10.10
C VAL A 196 6.10 -0.32 -9.94
N LEU A 197 7.11 0.01 -9.13
CA LEU A 197 7.55 1.39 -8.91
C LEU A 197 8.02 2.08 -10.20
N ASN A 198 8.77 1.37 -11.04
CA ASN A 198 9.22 1.91 -12.33
C ASN A 198 8.04 2.14 -13.29
N LYS A 199 7.05 1.24 -13.30
CA LYS A 199 5.82 1.45 -14.09
C LYS A 199 5.02 2.65 -13.58
N VAL A 200 4.90 2.83 -12.28
CA VAL A 200 4.27 4.03 -11.71
C VAL A 200 4.95 5.28 -12.25
N LYS A 201 6.28 5.38 -12.16
CA LYS A 201 7.03 6.54 -12.66
C LYS A 201 6.94 6.72 -14.16
N TYR A 202 6.85 5.64 -14.92
CA TYR A 202 6.75 5.72 -16.38
C TYR A 202 5.38 6.19 -16.83
N HIS A 203 4.31 5.61 -16.29
CA HIS A 203 2.94 5.91 -16.72
C HIS A 203 2.37 7.16 -16.04
N PHE A 204 2.85 7.47 -14.83
CA PHE A 204 2.39 8.61 -14.02
C PHE A 204 3.56 9.47 -13.54
N PRO A 205 4.34 10.07 -14.49
CA PRO A 205 5.51 10.87 -14.12
C PRO A 205 5.16 12.13 -13.28
N ASP A 206 3.89 12.53 -13.30
CA ASP A 206 3.29 13.65 -12.58
C ASP A 206 2.60 13.23 -11.27
N THR A 207 2.75 11.97 -10.83
CA THR A 207 2.17 11.53 -9.54
C THR A 207 2.81 12.30 -8.39
N SER A 208 1.97 12.91 -7.54
CA SER A 208 2.41 13.74 -6.44
C SER A 208 3.04 12.93 -5.30
N PHE A 209 2.52 11.72 -5.07
CA PHE A 209 3.03 10.78 -4.07
C PHE A 209 2.50 9.36 -4.33
N LEU A 210 3.12 8.40 -3.69
CA LEU A 210 2.68 7.01 -3.63
C LEU A 210 2.18 6.72 -2.21
N VAL A 211 0.95 6.20 -2.04
CA VAL A 211 0.52 5.61 -0.77
C VAL A 211 0.70 4.10 -0.80
N SER A 212 1.31 3.56 0.26
CA SER A 212 1.41 2.12 0.53
C SER A 212 0.54 1.76 1.72
N LEU A 213 -0.46 0.91 1.51
CA LEU A 213 -1.58 0.69 2.42
C LEU A 213 -1.30 -0.37 3.51
N GLY A 214 -0.08 -0.39 4.03
CA GLY A 214 0.32 -1.26 5.14
C GLY A 214 1.02 -2.52 4.69
N ASP A 215 1.49 -3.31 5.67
CA ASP A 215 2.30 -4.50 5.47
C ASP A 215 3.46 -4.20 4.52
N GLN A 216 4.32 -3.27 4.94
CA GLN A 216 5.46 -2.83 4.14
C GLN A 216 6.46 -3.98 3.97
N VAL A 217 6.69 -4.71 5.04
CA VAL A 217 7.53 -5.91 5.13
C VAL A 217 6.73 -7.06 5.74
N ASN A 218 7.22 -8.29 5.66
CA ASN A 218 6.57 -9.43 6.31
C ASN A 218 7.01 -9.62 7.77
N ASP A 219 8.26 -9.29 8.07
CA ASP A 219 8.83 -9.34 9.41
C ASP A 219 9.44 -7.98 9.75
N PHE A 220 8.81 -7.27 10.70
CA PHE A 220 9.24 -5.93 11.11
C PHE A 220 10.67 -5.88 11.68
N GLU A 221 11.23 -7.01 12.15
CA GLU A 221 12.61 -7.10 12.63
C GLU A 221 13.64 -7.37 11.52
N ASP A 222 13.20 -7.76 10.30
CA ASP A 222 14.11 -8.14 9.22
C ASP A 222 14.60 -6.91 8.43
N SER A 223 15.87 -6.57 8.64
CA SER A 223 16.54 -5.47 7.96
C SER A 223 16.78 -5.72 6.45
N GLU A 224 16.78 -6.96 5.98
CA GLU A 224 16.93 -7.28 4.55
C GLU A 224 15.60 -7.01 3.82
N GLU A 225 14.47 -7.25 4.47
CA GLU A 225 13.14 -6.93 3.93
C GLU A 225 12.96 -5.41 3.78
N TYR A 226 13.33 -4.62 4.81
CA TYR A 226 13.36 -3.14 4.66
C TYR A 226 14.35 -2.69 3.59
N GLY A 227 15.47 -3.38 3.43
CA GLY A 227 16.41 -3.12 2.34
C GLY A 227 15.79 -3.39 0.97
N ALA A 228 14.98 -4.45 0.84
CA ALA A 228 14.27 -4.76 -0.38
C ALA A 228 13.17 -3.73 -0.69
N LEU A 229 12.49 -3.23 0.33
CA LEU A 229 11.45 -2.19 0.23
C LEU A 229 12.03 -0.84 -0.20
N LEU A 230 13.03 -0.32 0.53
CA LEU A 230 13.47 1.08 0.47
C LEU A 230 14.63 1.33 -0.50
N ASN A 231 15.48 0.31 -0.77
CA ASN A 231 16.57 0.48 -1.73
C ASN A 231 16.06 0.41 -3.18
N GLN A 232 15.11 1.28 -3.51
CA GLN A 232 14.47 1.39 -4.82
C GLN A 232 14.69 2.78 -5.38
N GLY A 233 15.35 2.89 -6.53
CA GLY A 233 15.69 4.18 -7.14
C GLY A 233 14.48 5.10 -7.34
N ALA A 234 13.32 4.54 -7.66
CA ALA A 234 12.08 5.32 -7.82
C ALA A 234 11.67 6.05 -6.53
N LEU A 235 11.88 5.44 -5.35
CA LEU A 235 11.49 6.02 -4.06
C LEU A 235 12.39 7.18 -3.62
N TYR A 236 13.54 7.38 -4.24
CA TYR A 236 14.39 8.54 -3.96
C TYR A 236 13.90 9.82 -4.62
N SER A 237 12.95 9.71 -5.54
CA SER A 237 12.35 10.84 -6.27
C SER A 237 10.81 10.83 -6.26
N LEU A 238 10.21 9.97 -5.43
CA LEU A 238 8.77 9.85 -5.27
C LEU A 238 8.45 9.76 -3.77
N SER A 239 7.72 10.73 -3.25
CA SER A 239 7.33 10.72 -1.84
C SER A 239 6.40 9.57 -1.51
N LEU A 240 6.72 8.84 -0.44
CA LEU A 240 5.93 7.73 0.08
C LEU A 240 5.05 8.19 1.25
N ALA A 241 3.77 7.81 1.24
CA ALA A 241 2.85 7.92 2.36
C ALA A 241 2.56 6.49 2.88
N PRO A 242 3.38 5.97 3.81
CA PRO A 242 3.19 4.61 4.30
C PRO A 242 2.07 4.56 5.34
N VAL A 243 1.22 3.54 5.28
CA VAL A 243 0.28 3.16 6.34
C VAL A 243 0.87 2.00 7.12
N LYS A 244 0.63 1.91 8.42
CA LYS A 244 1.09 0.78 9.22
C LYS A 244 0.15 -0.41 9.06
N GLY A 245 0.70 -1.59 8.74
CA GLY A 245 -0.02 -2.86 8.66
C GLY A 245 0.31 -3.79 9.83
N ASN A 246 -0.36 -4.94 9.89
CA ASN A 246 -0.18 -5.87 11.01
C ASN A 246 1.17 -6.61 11.00
N HIS A 247 1.83 -6.67 9.85
CA HIS A 247 3.20 -7.17 9.75
C HIS A 247 4.27 -6.13 10.10
N ASP A 248 3.88 -4.85 10.22
CA ASP A 248 4.76 -3.75 10.63
C ASP A 248 4.74 -3.51 12.16
N VAL A 249 4.00 -4.33 12.93
CA VAL A 249 3.79 -4.19 14.39
C VAL A 249 4.75 -5.07 15.17
N GLY A 250 5.26 -4.55 16.29
CA GLY A 250 6.04 -5.31 17.26
C GLY A 250 7.26 -4.58 17.83
N GLY A 251 7.55 -3.38 17.32
CA GLY A 251 8.68 -2.57 17.78
C GLY A 251 8.75 -1.20 17.12
N PRO A 252 9.84 -0.45 17.33
CA PRO A 252 9.99 0.92 16.83
C PRO A 252 10.34 0.99 15.34
N GLN A 253 10.49 -0.15 14.65
CA GLN A 253 11.10 -0.21 13.32
C GLN A 253 10.34 0.58 12.29
N TYR A 254 8.99 0.52 12.31
CA TYR A 254 8.18 1.32 11.40
C TYR A 254 8.45 2.82 11.61
N SER A 255 8.39 3.30 12.84
CA SER A 255 8.68 4.71 13.14
C SER A 255 10.14 5.09 12.91
N GLU A 256 11.09 4.15 13.02
CA GLU A 256 12.49 4.40 12.68
C GLU A 256 12.75 4.56 11.19
N HIS A 257 11.98 3.89 10.31
CA HIS A 257 12.15 3.97 8.86
C HIS A 257 11.38 5.13 8.21
N PHE A 258 10.36 5.66 8.87
CA PHE A 258 9.49 6.69 8.29
C PHE A 258 9.39 7.92 9.18
N THR A 259 9.39 9.09 8.55
CA THR A 259 9.08 10.38 9.19
C THR A 259 7.78 10.87 8.60
N LEU A 260 6.75 10.98 9.43
CA LEU A 260 5.39 11.27 9.00
C LEU A 260 4.94 12.66 9.50
N PRO A 261 4.28 13.47 8.66
CA PRO A 261 3.85 14.80 9.03
C PRO A 261 2.63 14.78 9.95
N ASN A 262 2.48 15.79 10.78
CA ASN A 262 1.29 15.99 11.64
C ASN A 262 0.87 14.70 12.39
N GLN A 263 1.85 13.91 12.78
CA GLN A 263 1.62 12.66 13.49
C GLN A 263 1.01 12.91 14.86
N SER A 264 -0.05 12.19 15.18
CA SER A 264 -0.79 12.26 16.44
C SER A 264 -0.28 11.21 17.42
N SER A 265 -0.60 11.40 18.71
CA SER A 265 -0.51 10.34 19.72
C SER A 265 -1.75 9.44 19.76
N LEU A 266 -2.78 9.72 18.94
CA LEU A 266 -3.97 8.90 18.80
C LEU A 266 -3.72 7.74 17.82
N GLY A 267 -4.35 6.61 18.06
CA GLY A 267 -4.20 5.41 17.22
C GLY A 267 -2.86 4.68 17.37
N THR A 268 -2.01 5.04 18.33
CA THR A 268 -0.71 4.38 18.52
C THR A 268 -0.85 2.93 18.98
N CYS A 269 -0.02 2.04 18.43
CA CYS A 269 0.04 0.64 18.89
C CYS A 269 1.37 0.28 19.56
N ASP A 270 2.50 0.76 19.05
CA ASP A 270 3.83 0.51 19.62
C ASP A 270 4.76 1.71 19.32
N GLY A 271 5.02 2.55 20.31
CA GLY A 271 5.90 3.73 20.17
C GLY A 271 5.17 4.99 19.69
N ASP A 272 5.83 5.80 18.84
CA ASP A 272 5.37 7.10 18.35
C ASP A 272 4.79 7.00 16.93
N ASP A 273 3.90 6.05 16.69
CA ASP A 273 3.40 5.69 15.37
C ASP A 273 1.89 5.86 15.20
N GLY A 274 1.32 6.88 15.79
CA GLY A 274 -0.10 7.21 15.71
C GLY A 274 -0.57 7.63 14.32
N ASP A 275 -1.85 7.96 14.25
CA ASP A 275 -2.47 8.49 13.04
C ASP A 275 -1.75 9.75 12.55
N TYR A 276 -1.71 9.98 11.24
CA TYR A 276 -1.12 11.18 10.67
C TYR A 276 -1.94 11.74 9.51
N TRP A 277 -1.77 13.03 9.22
CA TRP A 277 -2.45 13.67 8.09
C TRP A 277 -1.52 14.58 7.30
N PHE A 278 -1.88 14.81 6.06
CA PHE A 278 -1.25 15.78 5.18
C PHE A 278 -2.26 16.33 4.17
N ARG A 279 -1.89 17.41 3.51
CA ARG A 279 -2.74 18.07 2.53
C ARG A 279 -2.04 18.16 1.17
N ARG A 280 -2.82 18.06 0.10
CA ARG A 280 -2.43 18.40 -1.28
C ARG A 280 -3.58 19.16 -1.91
N GLY A 281 -3.34 20.38 -2.40
CA GLY A 281 -4.39 21.25 -2.92
C GLY A 281 -5.58 21.35 -1.96
N ASN A 282 -6.79 21.05 -2.46
CA ASN A 282 -8.03 21.03 -1.70
C ASN A 282 -8.43 19.64 -1.15
N ALA A 283 -7.49 18.71 -1.06
CA ALA A 283 -7.71 17.38 -0.49
C ALA A 283 -6.92 17.18 0.82
N LEU A 284 -7.60 16.61 1.81
CA LEU A 284 -7.06 16.16 3.10
C LEU A 284 -6.91 14.65 3.08
N PHE A 285 -5.73 14.17 3.41
CA PHE A 285 -5.38 12.77 3.52
C PHE A 285 -5.18 12.40 5.00
N LEU A 286 -5.84 11.34 5.44
CA LEU A 286 -5.93 10.89 6.82
C LEU A 286 -5.47 9.43 6.88
N ALA A 287 -4.27 9.17 7.36
CA ALA A 287 -3.72 7.83 7.49
C ALA A 287 -3.92 7.31 8.92
N LEU A 288 -4.65 6.20 9.04
CA LEU A 288 -5.04 5.61 10.32
C LEU A 288 -4.19 4.38 10.64
N ASN A 289 -3.61 4.36 11.84
CA ASN A 289 -2.97 3.18 12.40
C ASN A 289 -4.01 2.32 13.12
N THR A 290 -4.63 1.41 12.41
CA THR A 290 -5.73 0.55 12.91
C THR A 290 -5.27 -0.71 13.64
N MET A 291 -4.00 -0.79 14.05
CA MET A 291 -3.39 -2.02 14.54
C MET A 291 -3.76 -2.38 15.98
N ASP A 292 -4.15 -1.40 16.83
CA ASP A 292 -4.64 -1.66 18.18
C ASP A 292 -6.16 -1.53 18.27
N PRO A 293 -6.92 -2.65 18.40
CA PRO A 293 -8.38 -2.60 18.54
C PRO A 293 -8.88 -1.74 19.71
N ALA A 294 -8.07 -1.57 20.76
CA ALA A 294 -8.45 -0.72 21.90
C ALA A 294 -8.43 0.77 21.56
N LYS A 295 -7.81 1.14 20.44
CA LYS A 295 -7.60 2.51 19.96
C LYS A 295 -8.54 2.93 18.82
N TRP A 296 -9.32 2.04 18.25
CA TRP A 296 -10.18 2.35 17.10
C TRP A 296 -11.15 3.51 17.36
N GLY A 297 -11.58 3.74 18.60
CA GLY A 297 -12.39 4.90 18.96
C GLY A 297 -11.65 6.24 18.91
N GLU A 298 -10.30 6.23 18.93
CA GLU A 298 -9.49 7.45 18.90
C GLU A 298 -9.39 8.06 17.49
N HIS A 299 -9.61 7.26 16.43
CA HIS A 299 -9.54 7.73 15.05
C HIS A 299 -10.55 8.85 14.75
N GLY A 300 -11.76 8.79 15.31
CA GLY A 300 -12.76 9.85 15.16
C GLY A 300 -12.28 11.19 15.74
N GLU A 301 -11.61 11.17 16.89
CA GLU A 301 -11.05 12.36 17.52
C GLU A 301 -9.89 12.96 16.68
N PHE A 302 -9.05 12.09 16.11
CA PHE A 302 -7.99 12.50 15.20
C PHE A 302 -8.55 13.13 13.92
N ILE A 303 -9.51 12.48 13.25
CA ILE A 303 -10.14 12.97 12.00
C ILE A 303 -10.81 14.33 12.25
N LYS A 304 -11.48 14.48 13.41
CA LYS A 304 -12.05 15.75 13.83
C LYS A 304 -11.00 16.85 13.89
N ALA A 305 -9.92 16.62 14.63
CA ALA A 305 -8.86 17.62 14.80
C ALA A 305 -8.21 18.00 13.46
N ALA A 306 -7.93 17.01 12.60
CA ALA A 306 -7.37 17.24 11.28
C ALA A 306 -8.35 18.01 10.36
N SER A 307 -9.66 17.68 10.41
CA SER A 307 -10.69 18.39 9.64
C SER A 307 -10.89 19.84 10.12
N GLU A 308 -10.87 20.08 11.42
CA GLU A 308 -10.95 21.43 12.00
C GLU A 308 -9.71 22.29 11.64
N ALA A 309 -8.54 21.66 11.50
CA ALA A 309 -7.31 22.33 11.04
C ALA A 309 -7.34 22.64 9.51
N ASN A 310 -8.21 21.98 8.75
CA ASN A 310 -8.31 22.09 7.29
C ASN A 310 -9.77 22.30 6.85
N PRO A 311 -10.45 23.40 7.26
CA PRO A 311 -11.89 23.56 7.05
C PRO A 311 -12.29 23.86 5.60
N ASP A 312 -11.33 24.20 4.75
CA ASP A 312 -11.51 24.63 3.36
C ASP A 312 -11.31 23.50 2.33
N VAL A 313 -10.95 22.28 2.78
CA VAL A 313 -10.77 21.16 1.87
C VAL A 313 -12.11 20.65 1.33
N LYS A 314 -12.12 20.26 0.07
CA LYS A 314 -13.29 19.71 -0.61
C LYS A 314 -13.33 18.18 -0.55
N TRP A 315 -12.16 17.54 -0.60
CA TRP A 315 -12.03 16.09 -0.60
C TRP A 315 -11.38 15.61 0.71
N LYS A 316 -11.94 14.56 1.29
CA LYS A 316 -11.38 13.88 2.45
C LYS A 316 -11.21 12.40 2.14
N ILE A 317 -9.97 11.94 2.19
CA ILE A 317 -9.57 10.59 1.82
C ILE A 317 -8.88 9.95 3.02
N VAL A 318 -9.36 8.78 3.42
CA VAL A 318 -8.79 7.98 4.51
C VAL A 318 -7.96 6.85 3.93
N PHE A 319 -6.79 6.61 4.52
CA PHE A 319 -5.94 5.45 4.29
C PHE A 319 -5.96 4.58 5.54
N SER A 320 -6.18 3.29 5.38
CA SER A 320 -6.19 2.31 6.46
C SER A 320 -5.62 1.00 5.96
N HIS A 321 -4.93 0.25 6.81
CA HIS A 321 -4.56 -1.09 6.43
C HIS A 321 -5.75 -2.04 6.52
N TYR A 322 -6.41 -2.12 7.69
CA TYR A 322 -7.60 -2.96 7.81
C TYR A 322 -8.79 -2.42 7.03
N SER A 323 -9.43 -3.31 6.26
CA SER A 323 -10.66 -3.00 5.54
C SER A 323 -11.90 -3.34 6.37
N PRO A 324 -12.84 -2.40 6.57
CA PRO A 324 -14.13 -2.71 7.19
C PRO A 324 -15.05 -3.53 6.28
N TYR A 325 -14.74 -3.65 4.98
CA TYR A 325 -15.48 -4.40 3.97
C TYR A 325 -14.59 -5.45 3.32
N ASN A 326 -14.07 -6.33 4.19
CA ASN A 326 -13.19 -7.41 3.82
C ASN A 326 -13.94 -8.53 3.11
N ALA A 327 -13.39 -9.01 2.02
CA ALA A 327 -13.94 -10.10 1.22
C ALA A 327 -13.30 -11.46 1.49
N PHE A 328 -12.28 -11.56 2.34
CA PHE A 328 -11.64 -12.82 2.68
C PHE A 328 -12.18 -13.39 4.00
N GLU A 329 -12.68 -14.62 3.97
CA GLU A 329 -13.42 -15.23 5.10
C GLU A 329 -12.64 -15.22 6.43
N ALA A 330 -11.30 -15.41 6.37
CA ALA A 330 -10.47 -15.45 7.57
C ALA A 330 -10.38 -14.10 8.31
N TYR A 331 -10.67 -12.98 7.62
CA TYR A 331 -10.56 -11.63 8.18
C TYR A 331 -11.92 -10.98 8.47
N LEU A 332 -13.02 -11.69 8.21
CA LEU A 332 -14.39 -11.15 8.40
C LEU A 332 -14.66 -10.68 9.82
N GLU A 333 -14.15 -11.38 10.84
CA GLU A 333 -14.36 -11.00 12.25
C GLU A 333 -13.71 -9.63 12.53
N ASN A 334 -12.49 -9.42 12.06
CA ASN A 334 -11.79 -8.14 12.22
C ASN A 334 -12.55 -7.01 11.51
N ALA A 335 -12.95 -7.24 10.25
CA ALA A 335 -13.74 -6.28 9.47
C ALA A 335 -15.07 -5.92 10.16
N GLN A 336 -15.79 -6.90 10.70
CA GLN A 336 -17.04 -6.66 11.41
C GLN A 336 -16.83 -5.87 12.71
N ASN A 337 -15.74 -6.08 13.41
CA ASN A 337 -15.43 -5.39 14.66
C ASN A 337 -15.00 -3.93 14.44
N ILE A 338 -14.25 -3.64 13.37
CA ILE A 338 -13.81 -2.27 13.08
C ILE A 338 -14.87 -1.44 12.35
N ARG A 339 -15.77 -2.07 11.61
CA ARG A 339 -16.79 -1.42 10.76
C ARG A 339 -17.64 -0.35 11.49
N PRO A 340 -18.14 -0.56 12.73
CA PRO A 340 -18.94 0.46 13.41
C PRO A 340 -18.19 1.79 13.59
N TYR A 341 -16.90 1.77 13.86
CA TYR A 341 -16.09 2.97 14.01
C TYR A 341 -15.94 3.71 12.67
N PHE A 342 -15.73 2.95 11.59
CA PHE A 342 -15.65 3.54 10.24
C PHE A 342 -16.98 4.19 9.83
N LEU A 343 -18.13 3.53 10.06
CA LEU A 343 -19.44 4.08 9.76
C LEU A 343 -19.68 5.41 10.50
N GLU A 344 -19.32 5.47 11.78
CA GLU A 344 -19.49 6.65 12.61
C GLU A 344 -18.66 7.84 12.05
N PHE A 345 -17.34 7.70 11.97
CA PHE A 345 -16.50 8.84 11.60
C PHE A 345 -16.57 9.20 10.11
N THR A 346 -16.81 8.25 9.20
CA THR A 346 -16.93 8.58 7.77
C THR A 346 -18.18 9.40 7.49
N ALA A 347 -19.30 9.08 8.15
CA ALA A 347 -20.52 9.85 8.04
C ALA A 347 -20.41 11.22 8.74
N GLU A 348 -19.90 11.25 9.99
CA GLU A 348 -19.78 12.49 10.77
C GLU A 348 -18.91 13.55 10.10
N TYR A 349 -17.76 13.12 9.52
CA TYR A 349 -16.78 14.05 8.93
C TYR A 349 -16.85 14.12 7.41
N GLY A 350 -17.77 13.41 6.76
CA GLY A 350 -17.98 13.45 5.31
C GLY A 350 -16.76 12.95 4.53
N ILE A 351 -16.31 11.73 4.83
CA ILE A 351 -15.23 11.08 4.10
C ILE A 351 -15.73 10.56 2.75
N ASP A 352 -15.05 10.92 1.67
CA ASP A 352 -15.45 10.56 0.32
C ASP A 352 -14.98 9.16 -0.09
N LEU A 353 -13.75 8.83 0.29
CA LEU A 353 -13.06 7.61 -0.12
C LEU A 353 -12.22 7.05 1.04
N VAL A 354 -12.27 5.74 1.21
CA VAL A 354 -11.36 4.98 2.08
C VAL A 354 -10.59 3.99 1.22
N LEU A 355 -9.25 4.07 1.24
CA LEU A 355 -8.37 3.09 0.60
C LEU A 355 -7.78 2.16 1.65
N CYS A 356 -7.86 0.84 1.41
CA CYS A 356 -7.44 -0.20 2.33
C CYS A 356 -6.48 -1.20 1.68
N GLY A 357 -5.71 -1.93 2.52
CA GLY A 357 -4.90 -3.09 2.16
C GLY A 357 -5.42 -4.38 2.81
N HIS A 358 -4.52 -5.20 3.33
CA HIS A 358 -4.73 -6.38 4.18
C HIS A 358 -5.30 -7.62 3.48
N ASP A 359 -6.29 -7.45 2.62
CA ASP A 359 -7.06 -8.57 2.06
C ASP A 359 -6.35 -9.29 0.92
N HIS A 360 -5.28 -8.72 0.37
CA HIS A 360 -4.59 -9.24 -0.82
C HIS A 360 -5.56 -9.58 -1.97
N ALA A 361 -6.64 -8.80 -2.08
CA ALA A 361 -7.69 -8.92 -3.09
C ALA A 361 -8.28 -7.55 -3.40
N TYR A 362 -8.74 -7.34 -4.63
CA TYR A 362 -9.38 -6.07 -4.99
C TYR A 362 -10.88 -6.12 -4.71
N VAL A 363 -11.33 -5.12 -3.96
CA VAL A 363 -12.76 -4.91 -3.66
C VAL A 363 -13.07 -3.42 -3.77
N ARG A 364 -14.08 -3.04 -4.54
CA ARG A 364 -14.71 -1.72 -4.45
C ARG A 364 -16.17 -1.86 -4.02
N THR A 365 -16.55 -1.15 -2.95
CA THR A 365 -17.94 -1.15 -2.48
C THR A 365 -18.83 -0.21 -3.30
N TYR A 366 -20.14 -0.36 -3.18
CA TYR A 366 -21.09 0.72 -3.38
C TYR A 366 -20.83 1.85 -2.37
N PHE A 367 -21.63 2.91 -2.38
CA PHE A 367 -21.53 3.98 -1.38
C PHE A 367 -22.24 3.57 -0.10
N ILE A 368 -21.48 3.50 0.99
CA ILE A 368 -21.95 2.99 2.28
C ILE A 368 -22.47 4.16 3.13
N GLN A 369 -23.68 4.02 3.64
CA GLN A 369 -24.35 4.98 4.49
C GLN A 369 -23.99 4.76 5.99
N GLU A 370 -24.31 5.73 6.85
CA GLU A 370 -24.09 5.67 8.30
C GLU A 370 -24.70 4.42 8.97
N ASP A 371 -25.86 3.98 8.50
CA ASP A 371 -26.57 2.81 9.04
C ASP A 371 -26.08 1.47 8.49
N GLY A 372 -25.02 1.50 7.65
CA GLY A 372 -24.45 0.33 6.99
C GLY A 372 -25.21 -0.14 5.75
N SER A 373 -26.27 0.54 5.36
CA SER A 373 -26.91 0.33 4.06
C SER A 373 -26.02 0.89 2.95
N PHE A 374 -26.30 0.53 1.70
CA PHE A 374 -25.54 1.03 0.56
C PHE A 374 -26.45 1.49 -0.57
N GLU A 375 -25.93 2.44 -1.36
CA GLU A 375 -26.56 2.93 -2.57
C GLU A 375 -25.67 2.71 -3.80
N GLU A 376 -26.32 2.33 -4.90
CA GLU A 376 -25.69 2.08 -6.18
C GLU A 376 -25.75 3.36 -7.03
N TYR A 377 -24.59 3.78 -7.53
CA TYR A 377 -24.47 4.90 -8.47
C TYR A 377 -23.77 4.44 -9.74
N GLU A 378 -24.21 4.97 -10.88
CA GLU A 378 -23.46 4.87 -12.14
C GLU A 378 -22.28 5.85 -12.12
N SER A 379 -21.18 5.48 -12.79
CA SER A 379 -20.04 6.39 -12.96
C SER A 379 -20.26 7.37 -14.12
N PRO A 380 -20.09 8.67 -13.93
CA PRO A 380 -19.72 9.35 -12.69
C PRO A 380 -20.89 9.48 -11.70
N ALA A 381 -20.65 9.17 -10.43
CA ALA A 381 -21.59 9.44 -9.36
C ALA A 381 -21.56 10.93 -9.00
N VAL A 382 -22.70 11.61 -9.12
CA VAL A 382 -22.79 13.06 -8.85
C VAL A 382 -23.42 13.30 -7.48
N ASN A 383 -22.66 13.96 -6.59
CA ASN A 383 -23.04 14.22 -5.21
C ASN A 383 -23.57 12.95 -4.50
N PRO A 384 -22.85 11.81 -4.56
CA PRO A 384 -23.33 10.61 -3.89
C PRO A 384 -23.38 10.83 -2.38
N GLU A 385 -24.37 10.23 -1.75
CA GLU A 385 -24.42 10.13 -0.28
C GLU A 385 -23.61 8.89 0.15
N GLY A 386 -22.94 8.97 1.31
CA GLY A 386 -22.13 7.88 1.85
C GLY A 386 -20.67 7.88 1.38
N THR A 387 -19.95 6.84 1.77
CA THR A 387 -18.50 6.67 1.55
C THR A 387 -18.23 5.46 0.68
N MET A 388 -17.30 5.60 -0.28
CA MET A 388 -16.78 4.46 -1.06
C MET A 388 -15.54 3.88 -0.39
N TYR A 389 -15.46 2.55 -0.31
CA TYR A 389 -14.29 1.81 0.19
C TYR A 389 -13.67 1.02 -0.94
N VAL A 390 -12.35 1.11 -1.06
CA VAL A 390 -11.57 0.36 -2.04
C VAL A 390 -10.43 -0.35 -1.33
N THR A 391 -10.43 -1.68 -1.40
CA THR A 391 -9.35 -2.52 -0.89
C THR A 391 -8.47 -2.94 -2.06
N LEU A 392 -7.16 -2.74 -1.94
CA LEU A 392 -6.18 -3.04 -2.97
C LEU A 392 -5.51 -4.39 -2.71
N SER A 393 -5.14 -5.08 -3.78
CA SER A 393 -4.37 -6.32 -3.72
C SER A 393 -2.87 -6.05 -3.55
N SER A 394 -2.08 -7.12 -3.32
CA SER A 394 -0.62 -7.02 -3.19
C SER A 394 0.04 -6.39 -4.41
N SER A 395 0.98 -5.48 -4.16
CA SER A 395 1.75 -4.80 -5.19
C SER A 395 3.09 -5.46 -5.54
N SER A 396 3.61 -6.34 -4.69
CA SER A 396 4.84 -7.10 -4.96
C SER A 396 4.59 -8.52 -5.46
N GLY A 397 3.33 -8.98 -5.41
CA GLY A 397 2.99 -10.37 -5.64
C GLY A 397 3.27 -11.27 -4.44
N SER A 398 3.43 -10.70 -3.25
CA SER A 398 3.73 -11.45 -2.03
C SER A 398 2.68 -12.49 -1.68
N LEU A 399 1.40 -12.17 -1.88
CA LEU A 399 0.29 -13.08 -1.64
C LEU A 399 -0.97 -12.58 -2.37
N TYR A 400 -1.85 -13.51 -2.77
CA TYR A 400 -3.17 -13.19 -3.29
C TYR A 400 -4.23 -14.05 -2.62
N HIS A 401 -5.31 -13.42 -2.18
CA HIS A 401 -6.47 -14.11 -1.65
C HIS A 401 -7.62 -14.11 -2.65
N ARG A 402 -8.49 -15.11 -2.54
CA ARG A 402 -9.71 -15.20 -3.35
C ARG A 402 -10.87 -14.66 -2.55
N PRO A 403 -11.41 -13.51 -2.95
CA PRO A 403 -12.51 -12.88 -2.23
C PRO A 403 -13.79 -13.75 -2.32
N GLY A 404 -14.55 -13.79 -1.23
CA GLY A 404 -15.91 -14.29 -1.16
C GLY A 404 -16.92 -13.27 -1.65
N ALA A 405 -18.17 -13.68 -1.85
CA ALA A 405 -19.24 -12.75 -2.22
C ALA A 405 -19.64 -11.85 -1.04
N GLN A 406 -19.81 -10.56 -1.31
CA GLN A 406 -20.33 -9.57 -0.36
C GLN A 406 -21.44 -8.76 -1.01
N ALA A 407 -22.48 -8.41 -0.24
CA ALA A 407 -23.60 -7.62 -0.75
C ALA A 407 -23.18 -6.17 -1.04
N GLU A 408 -22.26 -5.65 -0.25
CA GLU A 408 -21.76 -4.27 -0.32
C GLU A 408 -20.76 -4.06 -1.46
N ALA A 409 -20.23 -5.14 -2.07
CA ALA A 409 -19.22 -5.04 -3.12
C ALA A 409 -19.85 -4.76 -4.50
N ALA A 410 -19.51 -3.61 -5.08
CA ALA A 410 -19.81 -3.29 -6.47
C ALA A 410 -18.88 -4.01 -7.45
N VAL A 411 -17.60 -4.14 -7.07
CA VAL A 411 -16.57 -4.84 -7.83
C VAL A 411 -15.78 -5.77 -6.93
N LEU A 412 -15.50 -6.96 -7.40
CA LEU A 412 -14.80 -8.01 -6.71
C LEU A 412 -13.93 -8.76 -7.72
N LEU A 413 -12.61 -8.56 -7.66
CA LEU A 413 -11.69 -9.15 -8.62
C LEU A 413 -10.92 -10.32 -8.00
N LYS A 414 -10.88 -11.43 -8.74
CA LYS A 414 -10.10 -12.62 -8.42
C LYS A 414 -8.89 -12.67 -9.34
N ARG A 415 -7.82 -11.98 -8.98
CA ARG A 415 -6.62 -11.91 -9.81
C ARG A 415 -5.40 -12.27 -8.99
N ASP A 416 -4.46 -12.96 -9.63
CA ASP A 416 -3.16 -13.33 -9.09
C ASP A 416 -2.09 -12.47 -9.80
N ALA A 417 -2.24 -11.14 -9.73
CA ALA A 417 -1.32 -10.17 -10.34
C ALA A 417 -1.22 -8.90 -9.47
N PRO A 418 -0.05 -8.26 -9.43
CA PRO A 418 0.11 -6.99 -8.73
C PRO A 418 -0.79 -5.91 -9.33
N GLU A 419 -1.25 -5.00 -8.49
CA GLU A 419 -2.13 -3.90 -8.88
C GLU A 419 -1.56 -2.54 -8.49
N VAL A 420 -1.89 -1.54 -9.28
CA VAL A 420 -1.63 -0.12 -9.01
C VAL A 420 -2.90 0.67 -9.27
N THR A 421 -3.25 1.54 -8.33
CA THR A 421 -4.40 2.43 -8.47
C THR A 421 -3.92 3.87 -8.67
N ASP A 422 -4.34 4.51 -9.75
CA ASP A 422 -4.19 5.94 -10.02
C ASP A 422 -5.44 6.67 -9.54
N VAL A 423 -5.27 7.70 -8.73
CA VAL A 423 -6.35 8.55 -8.23
C VAL A 423 -6.12 9.96 -8.72
N GLN A 424 -7.00 10.43 -9.60
CA GLN A 424 -6.97 11.77 -10.16
C GLN A 424 -7.93 12.67 -9.39
N VAL A 425 -7.42 13.75 -8.85
CA VAL A 425 -8.17 14.73 -8.06
C VAL A 425 -8.25 16.03 -8.85
N THR A 426 -9.44 16.59 -8.93
CA THR A 426 -9.72 17.93 -9.45
C THR A 426 -10.59 18.70 -8.44
N PRO A 427 -10.82 20.01 -8.62
CA PRO A 427 -11.77 20.73 -7.77
C PRO A 427 -13.15 20.07 -7.67
N ASP A 428 -13.59 19.36 -8.71
CA ASP A 428 -14.97 18.86 -8.82
C ASP A 428 -15.08 17.36 -9.04
N SER A 429 -13.97 16.65 -9.23
CA SER A 429 -14.00 15.19 -9.44
C SER A 429 -12.86 14.48 -8.74
N LEU A 430 -13.14 13.24 -8.35
CA LEU A 430 -12.19 12.24 -7.87
C LEU A 430 -12.39 10.98 -8.72
N LYS A 431 -11.39 10.64 -9.52
CA LYS A 431 -11.44 9.50 -10.41
C LYS A 431 -10.43 8.45 -9.99
N ILE A 432 -10.88 7.22 -9.81
CA ILE A 432 -10.10 6.07 -9.36
C ILE A 432 -9.97 5.11 -10.54
N ILE A 433 -8.75 4.73 -10.89
CA ILE A 433 -8.47 3.78 -11.98
C ILE A 433 -7.46 2.77 -11.48
N THR A 434 -7.84 1.51 -11.43
CA THR A 434 -6.95 0.42 -11.02
C THR A 434 -6.46 -0.35 -12.24
N TYR A 435 -5.16 -0.64 -12.26
CA TYR A 435 -4.47 -1.33 -13.33
C TYR A 435 -3.87 -2.64 -12.83
N ASN A 436 -3.92 -3.66 -13.67
CA ASN A 436 -3.04 -4.80 -13.54
C ASN A 436 -1.60 -4.33 -13.81
N ALA A 437 -0.71 -4.41 -12.82
CA ALA A 437 0.65 -3.91 -12.96
C ALA A 437 1.53 -4.74 -13.91
N GLU A 438 1.13 -5.95 -14.30
CA GLU A 438 1.82 -6.76 -15.29
C GLU A 438 1.48 -6.32 -16.72
N THR A 439 0.18 -6.30 -17.05
CA THR A 439 -0.30 -6.02 -18.42
C THR A 439 -0.58 -4.55 -18.67
N TRP A 440 -0.72 -3.74 -17.62
CA TRP A 440 -1.17 -2.34 -17.62
C TRP A 440 -2.58 -2.14 -18.16
N GLU A 441 -3.41 -3.18 -18.11
CA GLU A 441 -4.83 -3.09 -18.46
C GLU A 441 -5.63 -2.53 -17.29
N THR A 442 -6.61 -1.68 -17.57
CA THR A 442 -7.55 -1.19 -16.57
C THR A 442 -8.42 -2.34 -16.07
N THR A 443 -8.45 -2.52 -14.76
CA THR A 443 -9.22 -3.57 -14.10
C THR A 443 -10.50 -3.06 -13.46
N ASP A 444 -10.50 -1.81 -13.02
CA ASP A 444 -11.68 -1.09 -12.54
C ASP A 444 -11.49 0.42 -12.74
N GLU A 445 -12.59 1.12 -12.93
CA GLU A 445 -12.61 2.58 -13.07
C GLU A 445 -13.91 3.15 -12.51
N PHE A 446 -13.80 4.19 -11.69
CA PHE A 446 -14.96 4.90 -11.15
C PHE A 446 -14.66 6.38 -10.92
N GLU A 447 -15.66 7.23 -11.10
CA GLU A 447 -15.55 8.67 -10.88
C GLU A 447 -16.64 9.18 -9.94
N ILE A 448 -16.23 10.01 -8.97
CA ILE A 448 -17.09 10.75 -8.05
C ILE A 448 -17.04 12.22 -8.46
N ARG A 449 -18.19 12.91 -8.49
CA ARG A 449 -18.27 14.35 -8.76
C ARG A 449 -19.02 15.08 -7.65
N LYS A 450 -18.46 16.22 -7.22
CA LYS A 450 -19.13 17.19 -6.34
C LYS A 450 -19.49 18.42 -7.16
N GLN A 451 -20.79 18.61 -7.40
CA GLN A 451 -21.31 19.78 -8.11
C GLN A 451 -21.98 20.71 -7.10
N GLU A 452 -21.80 22.02 -7.26
CA GLU A 452 -22.59 23.01 -6.53
C GLU A 452 -24.05 22.87 -6.91
N THR A 453 -24.93 22.76 -5.92
CA THR A 453 -26.38 22.65 -6.07
C THR A 453 -27.04 24.02 -6.14
#